data_e490a53719b447c6523e619ab063af80
#
_entry.id   e490a53719b447c6523e619ab063af80
#
_cell.length_a   1.000
_cell.length_b   1.000
_cell.length_c   1.000
_cell.angle_alpha   90.00
_cell.angle_beta   90.00
_cell.angle_gamma   90.00
#
_symmetry.space_group_name_H-M   'P 1'
#
loop_
_entity.id
_entity.type
_entity.pdbx_description
1 polymer ?
#
loop_
_entity_poly.entity_id
_entity_poly.type
_entity_poly.pdbx_seq_one_letter_code
_entity_poly.pdbx_strand_id
1 'polypeptide(L)'
;MAVEQERPRKWIQKRIESLDPEKDYEEIWRLSAGYGLTPFLLNLVYAMTFPNFIATEQGSRAVWRSDGGKVVYKATQRVEQTANNNAIWWWYGPHSPITKKSVDHINDIHVYYNKQFPGDFEHNDDYIYTLTYTATTMHRLNLRLGLPGFSEKQKVAAAIFWREMANLFHCGGKALHSFPGSWDEIEKYNEKIESSMGIASERANLIAEGCFDQFAFRFFPPGFRWLGRAIPICLSLPTTMKACQIEPVNPLLSYLITVVFGTFLWFMKTVLPDPTESYWQQQEKMSKGEKNQEISNYRALDSAFAPWFIKRHKKEAAGCPFHAILGEKGKAFTPSKDFDIERDNVKTK
;
A
#
# COMPACT_ATOMS: atom_id res chain seq x y z
N MET A 1 -19.22 -36.44 6.62
CA MET A 1 -17.83 -36.04 6.43
C MET A 1 -17.67 -35.79 4.94
N ALA A 2 -17.62 -34.52 4.53
CA ALA A 2 -17.28 -34.18 3.15
C ALA A 2 -15.81 -34.56 2.94
N VAL A 3 -15.55 -35.39 1.94
CA VAL A 3 -14.19 -35.74 1.49
C VAL A 3 -13.58 -34.42 1.05
N GLU A 4 -12.61 -33.91 1.83
CA GLU A 4 -11.80 -32.77 1.45
C GLU A 4 -11.02 -33.20 0.19
N GLN A 5 -11.53 -32.81 -0.98
CA GLN A 5 -10.86 -33.11 -2.25
C GLN A 5 -9.47 -32.46 -2.16
N GLU A 6 -8.42 -33.27 -2.19
CA GLU A 6 -7.03 -32.79 -2.22
C GLU A 6 -6.89 -31.77 -3.35
N ARG A 7 -6.70 -30.50 -2.97
CA ARG A 7 -6.48 -29.43 -3.95
C ARG A 7 -5.20 -29.70 -4.72
N PRO A 8 -5.19 -29.57 -6.06
CA PRO A 8 -3.97 -29.70 -6.84
C PRO A 8 -2.87 -28.76 -6.31
N ARG A 9 -1.62 -29.18 -6.39
CA ARG A 9 -0.47 -28.39 -5.87
C ARG A 9 -0.46 -26.92 -6.36
N LYS A 10 -0.92 -26.69 -7.62
CA LYS A 10 -1.09 -25.37 -8.24
C LYS A 10 -2.58 -25.13 -8.55
N TRP A 11 -3.38 -25.00 -7.52
CA TRP A 11 -4.82 -24.91 -7.65
C TRP A 11 -5.32 -23.51 -8.02
N ILE A 12 -4.61 -22.44 -7.61
CA ILE A 12 -5.04 -21.05 -7.84
C ILE A 12 -5.13 -20.76 -9.34
N GLN A 13 -4.04 -21.01 -10.08
CA GLN A 13 -4.02 -20.75 -11.51
C GLN A 13 -5.06 -21.60 -12.26
N LYS A 14 -5.19 -22.88 -11.91
CA LYS A 14 -6.22 -23.75 -12.52
C LYS A 14 -7.63 -23.24 -12.25
N ARG A 15 -7.88 -22.71 -11.06
CA ARG A 15 -9.17 -22.12 -10.71
C ARG A 15 -9.42 -20.85 -11.54
N ILE A 16 -8.47 -19.94 -11.66
CA ILE A 16 -8.59 -18.74 -12.50
C ILE A 16 -8.89 -19.11 -13.97
N GLU A 17 -8.22 -20.12 -14.50
CA GLU A 17 -8.45 -20.59 -15.87
C GLU A 17 -9.88 -21.09 -16.11
N SER A 18 -10.53 -21.65 -15.10
CA SER A 18 -11.91 -22.17 -15.18
C SER A 18 -13.00 -21.08 -15.05
N LEU A 19 -12.65 -19.88 -14.65
CA LEU A 19 -13.58 -18.77 -14.37
C LEU A 19 -13.82 -17.88 -15.60
N ASP A 20 -14.98 -17.23 -15.63
CA ASP A 20 -15.34 -16.20 -16.60
C ASP A 20 -14.90 -14.82 -16.05
N PRO A 21 -13.98 -14.10 -16.71
CA PRO A 21 -13.43 -12.85 -16.16
C PRO A 21 -14.45 -11.71 -16.06
N GLU A 22 -15.55 -11.76 -16.81
CA GLU A 22 -16.59 -10.71 -16.75
C GLU A 22 -17.62 -10.97 -15.64
N LYS A 23 -17.82 -12.24 -15.25
CA LYS A 23 -18.79 -12.64 -14.22
C LYS A 23 -18.15 -12.91 -12.87
N ASP A 24 -17.00 -13.60 -12.90
CA ASP A 24 -16.31 -14.10 -11.70
C ASP A 24 -15.12 -13.19 -11.30
N TYR A 25 -15.13 -11.92 -11.72
CA TYR A 25 -14.00 -10.97 -11.53
C TYR A 25 -13.61 -10.80 -10.07
N GLU A 26 -14.54 -10.85 -9.13
CA GLU A 26 -14.24 -10.77 -7.70
C GLU A 26 -13.45 -11.99 -7.21
N GLU A 27 -13.82 -13.19 -7.68
CA GLU A 27 -13.08 -14.42 -7.33
C GLU A 27 -11.71 -14.43 -7.98
N ILE A 28 -11.60 -14.03 -9.26
CA ILE A 28 -10.32 -13.93 -9.96
C ILE A 28 -9.39 -12.92 -9.26
N TRP A 29 -9.90 -11.75 -8.89
CA TRP A 29 -9.12 -10.76 -8.14
C TRP A 29 -8.67 -11.31 -6.79
N ARG A 30 -9.56 -11.92 -6.03
CA ARG A 30 -9.27 -12.57 -4.73
C ARG A 30 -8.17 -13.61 -4.86
N LEU A 31 -8.23 -14.47 -5.88
CA LEU A 31 -7.22 -15.49 -6.15
C LEU A 31 -5.88 -14.87 -6.57
N SER A 32 -5.90 -13.77 -7.30
CA SER A 32 -4.70 -13.09 -7.80
C SER A 32 -3.97 -12.26 -6.73
N ALA A 33 -4.70 -11.65 -5.80
CA ALA A 33 -4.17 -10.67 -4.86
C ALA A 33 -4.26 -11.11 -3.39
N GLY A 34 -5.13 -12.05 -3.02
CA GLY A 34 -5.41 -12.40 -1.61
C GLY A 34 -4.53 -13.53 -1.04
N TYR A 35 -3.84 -14.28 -1.87
CA TYR A 35 -3.05 -15.44 -1.46
C TYR A 35 -1.54 -15.19 -1.53
N GLY A 36 -0.79 -15.87 -0.67
CA GLY A 36 0.67 -15.73 -0.63
C GLY A 36 1.17 -14.41 -0.04
N LEU A 37 0.28 -13.61 0.54
CA LEU A 37 0.63 -12.37 1.23
C LEU A 37 1.18 -12.65 2.63
N THR A 38 2.15 -11.84 3.02
CA THR A 38 2.72 -11.82 4.37
C THR A 38 2.81 -10.36 4.85
N PRO A 39 2.94 -10.10 6.15
CA PRO A 39 3.18 -8.75 6.65
C PRO A 39 4.39 -8.06 6.00
N PHE A 40 5.44 -8.83 5.67
CA PHE A 40 6.61 -8.33 4.95
C PHE A 40 6.24 -7.85 3.54
N LEU A 41 5.55 -8.68 2.74
CA LEU A 41 5.16 -8.32 1.36
C LEU A 41 4.15 -7.17 1.33
N LEU A 42 3.17 -7.16 2.24
CA LEU A 42 2.21 -6.07 2.34
C LEU A 42 2.88 -4.74 2.67
N ASN A 43 3.83 -4.74 3.62
CA ASN A 43 4.61 -3.56 3.97
C ASN A 43 5.54 -3.13 2.83
N LEU A 44 6.15 -4.08 2.13
CA LEU A 44 6.97 -3.79 0.94
C LEU A 44 6.13 -3.11 -0.14
N VAL A 45 4.96 -3.68 -0.47
CA VAL A 45 4.02 -3.08 -1.44
C VAL A 45 3.63 -1.67 -0.99
N TYR A 46 3.30 -1.47 0.29
CA TYR A 46 3.02 -0.13 0.82
C TYR A 46 4.19 0.83 0.61
N ALA A 47 5.41 0.43 0.98
CA ALA A 47 6.60 1.27 0.85
C ALA A 47 6.90 1.66 -0.60
N MET A 48 6.62 0.76 -1.56
CA MET A 48 6.80 1.01 -2.99
C MET A 48 5.70 1.88 -3.60
N THR A 49 4.46 1.75 -3.12
CA THR A 49 3.30 2.37 -3.78
C THR A 49 2.92 3.71 -3.18
N PHE A 50 3.02 3.86 -1.87
CA PHE A 50 2.56 5.07 -1.18
C PHE A 50 3.27 6.36 -1.66
N PRO A 51 4.59 6.37 -1.96
CA PRO A 51 5.26 7.53 -2.54
C PRO A 51 4.63 8.06 -3.83
N ASN A 52 3.98 7.21 -4.63
CA ASN A 52 3.32 7.66 -5.87
C ASN A 52 2.12 8.57 -5.58
N PHE A 53 1.39 8.30 -4.50
CA PHE A 53 0.15 8.99 -4.15
C PHE A 53 0.36 10.33 -3.44
N ILE A 54 1.58 10.58 -2.96
CA ILE A 54 1.94 11.80 -2.24
C ILE A 54 2.89 12.71 -3.05
N ALA A 55 3.15 12.36 -4.29
CA ALA A 55 4.01 13.17 -5.16
C ALA A 55 3.39 14.53 -5.53
N THR A 56 2.07 14.70 -5.36
CA THR A 56 1.36 15.98 -5.50
C THR A 56 1.47 16.82 -4.23
N GLU A 57 1.35 18.15 -4.35
CA GLU A 57 1.42 19.06 -3.20
C GLU A 57 0.27 18.80 -2.21
N GLN A 58 -0.97 18.65 -2.70
CA GLN A 58 -2.14 18.35 -1.88
C GLN A 58 -1.99 17.00 -1.17
N GLY A 59 -1.55 15.96 -1.87
CA GLY A 59 -1.33 14.62 -1.29
C GLY A 59 -0.28 14.65 -0.17
N SER A 60 0.83 15.35 -0.36
CA SER A 60 1.89 15.46 0.64
C SER A 60 1.47 16.28 1.85
N ARG A 61 0.74 17.41 1.65
CA ARG A 61 0.32 18.32 2.71
C ARG A 61 -0.61 17.64 3.70
N ALA A 62 -1.63 16.95 3.22
CA ALA A 62 -2.59 16.23 4.05
C ALA A 62 -1.97 15.06 4.84
N VAL A 63 -0.91 14.45 4.32
CA VAL A 63 -0.22 13.31 4.95
C VAL A 63 0.82 13.75 5.97
N TRP A 64 1.68 14.73 5.61
CA TRP A 64 2.78 15.18 6.47
C TRP A 64 2.30 16.03 7.64
N ARG A 65 1.34 16.93 7.40
CA ARG A 65 0.87 17.93 8.38
C ARG A 65 2.02 18.81 8.90
N SER A 66 1.88 19.38 10.09
CA SER A 66 2.91 20.24 10.70
C SER A 66 4.00 19.50 11.46
N ASP A 67 3.78 18.22 11.79
CA ASP A 67 4.63 17.44 12.70
C ASP A 67 5.14 16.11 12.13
N GLY A 68 4.85 15.81 10.85
CA GLY A 68 5.13 14.53 10.22
C GLY A 68 4.00 13.50 10.34
N GLY A 69 2.98 13.79 11.14
CA GLY A 69 1.75 13.00 11.24
C GLY A 69 1.97 11.51 11.53
N LYS A 70 1.08 10.69 10.96
CA LYS A 70 1.14 9.23 11.13
C LYS A 70 2.37 8.60 10.47
N VAL A 71 3.00 9.25 9.48
CA VAL A 71 4.20 8.71 8.81
C VAL A 71 5.37 8.62 9.76
N VAL A 72 5.44 9.51 10.75
CA VAL A 72 6.50 9.51 11.77
C VAL A 72 6.05 8.78 13.04
N TYR A 73 4.90 9.13 13.59
CA TYR A 73 4.52 8.71 14.95
C TYR A 73 3.66 7.44 15.02
N LYS A 74 3.04 7.04 13.91
CA LYS A 74 2.21 5.83 13.80
C LYS A 74 2.52 5.08 12.49
N ALA A 75 3.78 5.03 12.11
CA ALA A 75 4.22 4.56 10.80
C ALA A 75 3.81 3.10 10.52
N THR A 76 4.08 2.20 11.46
CA THR A 76 3.70 0.79 11.35
C THR A 76 2.18 0.60 11.43
N GLN A 77 1.51 1.28 12.36
CA GLN A 77 0.05 1.24 12.46
C GLN A 77 -0.62 1.75 11.17
N ARG A 78 -0.07 2.78 10.51
CA ARG A 78 -0.58 3.28 9.23
C ARG A 78 -0.48 2.23 8.12
N VAL A 79 0.66 1.57 8.02
CA VAL A 79 0.86 0.47 7.06
C VAL A 79 -0.16 -0.63 7.28
N GLU A 80 -0.31 -1.08 8.51
CA GLU A 80 -1.23 -2.17 8.86
C GLU A 80 -2.70 -1.80 8.63
N GLN A 81 -3.10 -0.55 8.91
CA GLN A 81 -4.44 -0.06 8.59
C GLN A 81 -4.71 -0.11 7.08
N THR A 82 -3.74 0.34 6.26
CA THR A 82 -3.87 0.29 4.79
C THR A 82 -3.91 -1.14 4.29
N ALA A 83 -3.03 -2.01 4.79
CA ALA A 83 -3.00 -3.43 4.43
C ALA A 83 -4.30 -4.15 4.78
N ASN A 84 -4.87 -3.85 5.97
CA ASN A 84 -6.13 -4.43 6.41
C ASN A 84 -7.32 -3.99 5.54
N ASN A 85 -7.41 -2.71 5.18
CA ASN A 85 -8.45 -2.22 4.28
C ASN A 85 -8.37 -2.90 2.91
N ASN A 86 -7.16 -2.97 2.33
CA ASN A 86 -6.96 -3.67 1.06
C ASN A 86 -7.33 -5.15 1.15
N ALA A 87 -6.93 -5.84 2.23
CA ALA A 87 -7.26 -7.25 2.44
C ALA A 87 -8.78 -7.48 2.54
N ILE A 88 -9.51 -6.58 3.21
CA ILE A 88 -10.98 -6.59 3.27
C ILE A 88 -11.56 -6.47 1.86
N TRP A 89 -11.13 -5.47 1.09
CA TRP A 89 -11.67 -5.22 -0.25
C TRP A 89 -11.37 -6.37 -1.21
N TRP A 90 -10.16 -6.90 -1.17
CA TRP A 90 -9.76 -8.00 -2.05
C TRP A 90 -10.46 -9.31 -1.71
N TRP A 91 -10.80 -9.52 -0.43
CA TRP A 91 -11.47 -10.73 0.02
C TRP A 91 -12.98 -10.71 -0.21
N TYR A 92 -13.63 -9.63 0.20
CA TYR A 92 -15.09 -9.54 0.16
C TYR A 92 -15.64 -8.98 -1.15
N GLY A 93 -14.82 -8.28 -1.95
CA GLY A 93 -15.23 -7.64 -3.20
C GLY A 93 -16.04 -6.34 -3.02
N PRO A 94 -16.23 -5.59 -4.12
CA PRO A 94 -16.87 -4.26 -4.09
C PRO A 94 -18.33 -4.28 -3.69
N HIS A 95 -19.08 -5.39 -3.96
CA HIS A 95 -20.49 -5.46 -3.65
C HIS A 95 -20.81 -5.87 -2.21
N SER A 96 -19.80 -6.23 -1.42
CA SER A 96 -19.98 -6.62 -0.02
C SER A 96 -20.32 -5.44 0.87
N PRO A 97 -21.32 -5.57 1.77
CA PRO A 97 -21.58 -4.58 2.82
C PRO A 97 -20.37 -4.28 3.70
N ILE A 98 -19.49 -5.26 3.89
CA ILE A 98 -18.26 -5.12 4.67
C ILE A 98 -17.27 -4.18 3.97
N THR A 99 -17.07 -4.37 2.67
CA THR A 99 -16.24 -3.47 1.84
C THR A 99 -16.83 -2.07 1.82
N LYS A 100 -18.14 -1.94 1.57
CA LYS A 100 -18.82 -0.65 1.56
C LYS A 100 -18.61 0.09 2.87
N LYS A 101 -18.85 -0.55 4.02
CA LYS A 101 -18.60 0.06 5.34
C LYS A 101 -17.16 0.51 5.54
N SER A 102 -16.17 -0.27 5.05
CA SER A 102 -14.76 0.09 5.11
C SER A 102 -14.45 1.33 4.27
N VAL A 103 -15.03 1.42 3.05
CA VAL A 103 -14.82 2.58 2.16
C VAL A 103 -15.57 3.80 2.67
N ASP A 104 -16.81 3.65 3.15
CA ASP A 104 -17.57 4.75 3.75
C ASP A 104 -16.78 5.41 4.89
N HIS A 105 -16.14 4.60 5.74
CA HIS A 105 -15.28 5.12 6.80
C HIS A 105 -14.08 5.93 6.25
N ILE A 106 -13.47 5.51 5.14
CA ILE A 106 -12.40 6.27 4.49
C ILE A 106 -12.93 7.57 3.90
N ASN A 107 -14.12 7.54 3.27
CA ASN A 107 -14.77 8.73 2.77
C ASN A 107 -15.02 9.75 3.89
N ASP A 108 -15.49 9.29 5.06
CA ASP A 108 -15.70 10.13 6.24
C ASP A 108 -14.38 10.76 6.74
N ILE A 109 -13.30 9.99 6.76
CA ILE A 109 -11.96 10.50 7.10
C ILE A 109 -11.53 11.57 6.10
N HIS A 110 -11.74 11.38 4.81
CA HIS A 110 -11.39 12.36 3.78
C HIS A 110 -12.23 13.64 3.92
N VAL A 111 -13.52 13.53 4.19
CA VAL A 111 -14.40 14.69 4.48
C VAL A 111 -13.91 15.45 5.72
N TYR A 112 -13.54 14.72 6.78
CA TYR A 112 -12.99 15.35 7.99
C TYR A 112 -11.68 16.12 7.72
N TYR A 113 -10.75 15.52 6.97
CA TYR A 113 -9.49 16.19 6.65
C TYR A 113 -9.65 17.29 5.60
N ASN A 114 -10.59 17.19 4.69
CA ASN A 114 -10.88 18.28 3.73
C ASN A 114 -11.32 19.58 4.42
N LYS A 115 -11.95 19.48 5.60
CA LYS A 115 -12.26 20.66 6.44
C LYS A 115 -11.00 21.31 7.05
N GLN A 116 -9.95 20.53 7.30
CA GLN A 116 -8.69 21.01 7.85
C GLN A 116 -7.72 21.48 6.77
N PHE A 117 -7.77 20.86 5.61
CA PHE A 117 -6.96 21.13 4.43
C PHE A 117 -7.89 21.35 3.22
N PRO A 118 -8.56 22.51 3.13
CA PRO A 118 -9.55 22.74 2.09
C PRO A 118 -8.97 22.57 0.69
N GLY A 119 -9.64 21.78 -0.14
CA GLY A 119 -9.26 21.47 -1.50
C GLY A 119 -8.35 20.23 -1.67
N ASP A 120 -7.64 19.76 -0.62
CA ASP A 120 -6.68 18.66 -0.76
C ASP A 120 -7.32 17.30 -1.11
N PHE A 121 -8.61 17.14 -0.81
CA PHE A 121 -9.37 15.92 -1.11
C PHE A 121 -10.41 16.12 -2.21
N GLU A 122 -10.21 17.10 -3.09
CA GLU A 122 -11.16 17.49 -4.17
C GLU A 122 -10.60 17.19 -5.58
N HIS A 123 -9.46 16.52 -5.67
CA HIS A 123 -8.80 16.18 -6.93
C HIS A 123 -9.16 14.77 -7.38
N ASN A 124 -10.12 14.64 -8.29
CA ASN A 124 -10.59 13.34 -8.79
C ASN A 124 -9.46 12.44 -9.31
N ASP A 125 -8.48 13.03 -10.00
CA ASP A 125 -7.36 12.28 -10.59
C ASP A 125 -6.46 11.62 -9.54
N ASP A 126 -6.32 12.19 -8.32
CA ASP A 126 -5.55 11.57 -7.24
C ASP A 126 -6.19 10.25 -6.78
N TYR A 127 -7.53 10.21 -6.72
CA TYR A 127 -8.27 8.98 -6.39
C TYR A 127 -8.22 7.97 -7.52
N ILE A 128 -8.49 8.40 -8.76
CA ILE A 128 -8.45 7.51 -9.92
C ILE A 128 -7.06 6.90 -10.05
N TYR A 129 -5.99 7.71 -9.93
CA TYR A 129 -4.63 7.22 -10.00
C TYR A 129 -4.30 6.23 -8.89
N THR A 130 -4.73 6.49 -7.66
CA THR A 130 -4.54 5.56 -6.54
C THR A 130 -5.16 4.20 -6.82
N LEU A 131 -6.39 4.16 -7.34
CA LEU A 131 -7.11 2.93 -7.63
C LEU A 131 -6.54 2.19 -8.85
N THR A 132 -6.26 2.92 -9.94
CA THR A 132 -5.69 2.34 -11.17
C THR A 132 -4.25 1.83 -10.95
N TYR A 133 -3.45 2.57 -10.17
CA TYR A 133 -2.12 2.10 -9.79
C TYR A 133 -2.19 0.83 -8.94
N THR A 134 -3.10 0.78 -7.97
CA THR A 134 -3.30 -0.41 -7.12
C THR A 134 -3.74 -1.62 -7.96
N ALA A 135 -4.61 -1.41 -8.96
CA ALA A 135 -5.01 -2.46 -9.91
C ALA A 135 -3.81 -3.10 -10.64
N THR A 136 -2.81 -2.28 -11.00
CA THR A 136 -1.66 -2.73 -11.80
C THR A 136 -0.43 -3.12 -10.98
N THR A 137 -0.39 -2.82 -9.68
CA THR A 137 0.80 -2.98 -8.83
C THR A 137 1.43 -4.37 -8.89
N MET A 138 0.63 -5.43 -8.71
CA MET A 138 1.16 -6.79 -8.70
C MET A 138 1.62 -7.25 -10.10
N HIS A 139 0.92 -6.84 -11.14
CA HIS A 139 1.32 -7.07 -12.52
C HIS A 139 2.68 -6.43 -12.83
N ARG A 140 2.82 -5.15 -12.53
CA ARG A 140 4.03 -4.36 -12.75
C ARG A 140 5.22 -4.87 -11.93
N LEU A 141 4.98 -5.25 -10.68
CA LEU A 141 6.02 -5.84 -9.82
C LEU A 141 6.54 -7.15 -10.42
N ASN A 142 5.65 -8.03 -10.88
CA ASN A 142 6.05 -9.27 -11.53
C ASN A 142 6.93 -8.98 -12.76
N LEU A 143 6.48 -8.11 -13.66
CA LEU A 143 7.25 -7.75 -14.87
C LEU A 143 8.63 -7.16 -14.52
N ARG A 144 8.70 -6.27 -13.52
CA ARG A 144 9.96 -5.68 -13.06
C ARG A 144 10.93 -6.72 -12.52
N LEU A 145 10.42 -7.81 -11.95
CA LEU A 145 11.21 -8.93 -11.43
C LEU A 145 11.49 -10.01 -12.49
N GLY A 146 11.14 -9.76 -13.76
CA GLY A 146 11.32 -10.73 -14.86
C GLY A 146 10.36 -11.91 -14.80
N LEU A 147 9.24 -11.77 -14.08
CA LEU A 147 8.21 -12.79 -13.95
C LEU A 147 7.04 -12.51 -14.90
N PRO A 148 6.23 -13.51 -15.25
CA PRO A 148 4.99 -13.29 -15.98
C PRO A 148 4.07 -12.32 -15.20
N GLY A 149 3.54 -11.33 -15.92
CA GLY A 149 2.48 -10.45 -15.43
C GLY A 149 1.14 -11.18 -15.30
N PHE A 150 0.06 -10.43 -15.18
CA PHE A 150 -1.29 -10.96 -15.19
C PHE A 150 -1.64 -11.58 -16.54
N SER A 151 -2.38 -12.68 -16.53
CA SER A 151 -3.03 -13.24 -17.72
C SER A 151 -4.14 -12.31 -18.20
N GLU A 152 -4.63 -12.50 -19.45
CA GLU A 152 -5.71 -11.67 -19.99
C GLU A 152 -6.98 -11.75 -19.11
N LYS A 153 -7.32 -12.93 -18.57
CA LYS A 153 -8.43 -13.07 -17.63
C LYS A 153 -8.24 -12.24 -16.37
N GLN A 154 -7.02 -12.22 -15.81
CA GLN A 154 -6.72 -11.42 -14.62
C GLN A 154 -6.77 -9.91 -14.92
N LYS A 155 -6.33 -9.48 -16.10
CA LYS A 155 -6.40 -8.08 -16.52
C LYS A 155 -7.84 -7.60 -16.68
N VAL A 156 -8.68 -8.38 -17.37
CA VAL A 156 -10.12 -8.06 -17.51
C VAL A 156 -10.78 -8.00 -16.13
N ALA A 157 -10.59 -9.02 -15.31
CA ALA A 157 -11.16 -9.07 -13.96
C ALA A 157 -10.70 -7.91 -13.08
N ALA A 158 -9.41 -7.55 -13.13
CA ALA A 158 -8.86 -6.42 -12.39
C ALA A 158 -9.48 -5.08 -12.82
N ALA A 159 -9.64 -4.85 -14.13
CA ALA A 159 -10.26 -3.63 -14.65
C ALA A 159 -11.71 -3.48 -14.16
N ILE A 160 -12.49 -4.56 -14.20
CA ILE A 160 -13.87 -4.56 -13.71
C ILE A 160 -13.90 -4.36 -12.19
N PHE A 161 -13.12 -5.12 -11.44
CA PHE A 161 -13.08 -5.06 -9.98
C PHE A 161 -12.78 -3.63 -9.48
N TRP A 162 -11.77 -3.00 -10.03
CA TRP A 162 -11.37 -1.67 -9.58
C TRP A 162 -12.27 -0.55 -10.07
N ARG A 163 -12.96 -0.73 -11.19
CA ARG A 163 -14.05 0.16 -11.61
C ARG A 163 -15.23 0.09 -10.64
N GLU A 164 -15.63 -1.11 -10.21
CA GLU A 164 -16.70 -1.26 -9.22
C GLU A 164 -16.25 -0.73 -7.84
N MET A 165 -14.99 -0.91 -7.45
CA MET A 165 -14.44 -0.26 -6.26
C MET A 165 -14.47 1.26 -6.35
N ALA A 166 -14.17 1.85 -7.50
CA ALA A 166 -14.17 3.30 -7.70
C ALA A 166 -15.55 3.91 -7.46
N ASN A 167 -16.63 3.19 -7.76
CA ASN A 167 -18.01 3.62 -7.52
C ASN A 167 -18.32 3.83 -6.02
N LEU A 168 -17.52 3.29 -5.11
CA LEU A 168 -17.72 3.44 -3.67
C LEU A 168 -17.03 4.68 -3.09
N PHE A 169 -16.02 5.22 -3.77
CA PHE A 169 -15.23 6.35 -3.28
C PHE A 169 -15.85 7.70 -3.67
N HIS A 170 -15.60 8.70 -2.81
CA HIS A 170 -16.05 10.07 -3.01
C HIS A 170 -14.87 11.04 -2.96
N CYS A 171 -14.88 12.00 -3.88
CA CYS A 171 -13.94 13.10 -3.97
C CYS A 171 -14.70 14.41 -3.72
N GLY A 172 -14.33 15.16 -2.69
CA GLY A 172 -15.06 16.37 -2.32
C GLY A 172 -16.56 16.13 -2.03
N GLY A 173 -16.92 14.94 -1.55
CA GLY A 173 -18.32 14.53 -1.31
C GLY A 173 -19.10 14.12 -2.56
N LYS A 174 -18.48 14.05 -3.73
CA LYS A 174 -19.08 13.62 -5.00
C LYS A 174 -18.51 12.27 -5.43
N ALA A 175 -19.31 11.47 -6.14
CA ALA A 175 -18.83 10.21 -6.74
C ALA A 175 -17.65 10.47 -7.68
N LEU A 176 -16.71 9.53 -7.74
CA LEU A 176 -15.63 9.57 -8.72
C LEU A 176 -16.20 9.46 -10.14
N HIS A 177 -15.51 10.06 -11.08
CA HIS A 177 -15.91 10.03 -12.50
C HIS A 177 -14.72 9.72 -13.40
N SER A 178 -15.02 9.24 -14.63
CA SER A 178 -14.02 8.99 -15.68
C SER A 178 -12.98 7.91 -15.31
N PHE A 179 -13.38 6.89 -14.52
CA PHE A 179 -12.52 5.73 -14.31
C PHE A 179 -12.31 4.97 -15.64
N PRO A 180 -11.07 4.58 -15.99
CA PRO A 180 -10.79 3.87 -17.24
C PRO A 180 -11.60 2.58 -17.38
N GLY A 181 -12.14 2.32 -18.58
CA GLY A 181 -13.08 1.23 -18.83
C GLY A 181 -12.42 -0.13 -19.08
N SER A 182 -11.12 -0.15 -19.43
CA SER A 182 -10.37 -1.36 -19.76
C SER A 182 -8.98 -1.36 -19.13
N TRP A 183 -8.34 -2.53 -19.11
CA TRP A 183 -6.95 -2.65 -18.63
C TRP A 183 -5.98 -1.76 -19.39
N ASP A 184 -6.07 -1.74 -20.70
CA ASP A 184 -5.19 -0.90 -21.55
C ASP A 184 -5.37 0.60 -21.28
N GLU A 185 -6.62 1.00 -21.01
CA GLU A 185 -6.90 2.39 -20.62
C GLU A 185 -6.35 2.70 -19.21
N ILE A 186 -6.40 1.75 -18.28
CA ILE A 186 -5.79 1.87 -16.95
C ILE A 186 -4.26 2.06 -17.08
N GLU A 187 -3.59 1.24 -17.90
CA GLU A 187 -2.16 1.36 -18.09
C GLU A 187 -1.80 2.70 -18.73
N LYS A 188 -2.49 3.11 -19.78
CA LYS A 188 -2.30 4.43 -20.45
C LYS A 188 -2.55 5.59 -19.49
N TYR A 189 -3.56 5.50 -18.64
CA TYR A 189 -3.85 6.53 -17.64
C TYR A 189 -2.71 6.65 -16.62
N ASN A 190 -2.23 5.52 -16.09
CA ASN A 190 -1.10 5.50 -15.17
C ASN A 190 0.17 6.08 -15.83
N GLU A 191 0.51 5.67 -17.06
CA GLU A 191 1.67 6.20 -17.81
C GLU A 191 1.57 7.71 -18.02
N LYS A 192 0.39 8.23 -18.35
CA LYS A 192 0.14 9.66 -18.50
C LYS A 192 0.43 10.42 -17.20
N ILE A 193 -0.08 9.97 -16.08
CA ILE A 193 0.15 10.61 -14.77
C ILE A 193 1.64 10.52 -14.40
N GLU A 194 2.24 9.33 -14.51
CA GLU A 194 3.63 9.07 -14.15
C GLU A 194 4.62 9.86 -15.00
N SER A 195 4.36 10.01 -16.30
CA SER A 195 5.21 10.82 -17.20
C SER A 195 5.11 12.31 -16.96
N SER A 196 4.01 12.77 -16.37
CA SER A 196 3.78 14.18 -16.03
C SER A 196 4.24 14.59 -14.63
N MET A 197 4.75 13.63 -13.82
CA MET A 197 5.25 13.93 -12.47
C MET A 197 6.43 14.90 -12.52
N GLY A 198 6.24 16.09 -11.95
CA GLY A 198 7.30 17.07 -11.70
C GLY A 198 8.10 16.74 -10.43
N ILE A 199 8.98 17.67 -10.04
CA ILE A 199 9.67 17.59 -8.76
C ILE A 199 8.65 17.83 -7.66
N ALA A 200 8.51 16.87 -6.76
CA ALA A 200 7.60 16.93 -5.64
C ALA A 200 8.12 17.82 -4.51
N SER A 201 7.25 18.16 -3.59
CA SER A 201 7.62 18.97 -2.42
C SER A 201 8.58 18.24 -1.49
N GLU A 202 9.24 18.99 -0.64
CA GLU A 202 10.08 18.51 0.44
C GLU A 202 9.32 17.57 1.40
N ARG A 203 8.02 17.86 1.63
CA ARG A 203 7.14 16.96 2.39
C ARG A 203 7.00 15.60 1.74
N ALA A 204 6.85 15.56 0.43
CA ALA A 204 6.77 14.31 -0.31
C ALA A 204 8.07 13.50 -0.20
N ASN A 205 9.23 14.16 -0.25
CA ASN A 205 10.51 13.52 0.01
C ASN A 205 10.54 12.86 1.39
N LEU A 206 10.23 13.62 2.46
CA LEU A 206 10.22 13.11 3.83
C LEU A 206 9.21 11.97 4.05
N ILE A 207 8.06 12.01 3.38
CA ILE A 207 7.07 10.93 3.44
C ILE A 207 7.64 9.67 2.78
N ALA A 208 8.24 9.79 1.59
CA ALA A 208 8.86 8.67 0.89
C ALA A 208 10.01 8.05 1.72
N GLU A 209 10.89 8.91 2.28
CA GLU A 209 11.93 8.51 3.22
C GLU A 209 11.35 7.76 4.42
N GLY A 210 10.25 8.26 5.00
CA GLY A 210 9.55 7.62 6.11
C GLY A 210 9.01 6.23 5.77
N CYS A 211 8.51 6.03 4.55
CA CYS A 211 8.02 4.73 4.10
C CYS A 211 9.17 3.70 3.98
N PHE A 212 10.29 4.10 3.37
CA PHE A 212 11.46 3.21 3.21
C PHE A 212 12.13 2.93 4.53
N ASP A 213 12.29 3.93 5.37
CA ASP A 213 12.88 3.81 6.70
C ASP A 213 12.03 2.96 7.64
N GLN A 214 10.70 3.09 7.59
CA GLN A 214 9.80 2.27 8.40
C GLN A 214 9.90 0.78 8.01
N PHE A 215 9.90 0.48 6.71
CA PHE A 215 10.08 -0.90 6.24
C PHE A 215 11.41 -1.48 6.71
N ALA A 216 12.51 -0.74 6.53
CA ALA A 216 13.83 -1.14 6.96
C ALA A 216 13.93 -1.31 8.48
N PHE A 217 13.33 -0.40 9.24
CA PHE A 217 13.33 -0.42 10.71
C PHE A 217 12.60 -1.64 11.26
N ARG A 218 11.48 -2.00 10.64
CA ARG A 218 10.62 -3.12 11.07
C ARG A 218 11.24 -4.49 10.80
N PHE A 219 11.84 -4.68 9.63
CA PHE A 219 12.23 -6.01 9.16
C PHE A 219 13.74 -6.28 9.14
N PHE A 220 14.56 -5.26 9.36
CA PHE A 220 16.01 -5.40 9.29
C PHE A 220 16.68 -4.93 10.58
N PRO A 221 17.65 -5.70 11.10
CA PRO A 221 18.44 -5.27 12.26
C PRO A 221 19.26 -4.02 11.91
N PRO A 222 19.71 -3.23 12.92
CA PRO A 222 20.37 -1.94 12.70
C PRO A 222 21.49 -1.93 11.66
N GLY A 223 22.35 -2.95 11.63
CA GLY A 223 23.45 -3.06 10.67
C GLY A 223 23.03 -3.34 9.23
N PHE A 224 21.79 -3.79 8.99
CA PHE A 224 21.26 -4.14 7.66
C PHE A 224 20.13 -3.25 7.18
N ARG A 225 19.79 -2.18 7.89
CA ARG A 225 18.72 -1.25 7.50
C ARG A 225 18.96 -0.57 6.16
N TRP A 226 20.23 -0.37 5.79
CA TRP A 226 20.59 0.12 4.47
C TRP A 226 20.09 -0.80 3.34
N LEU A 227 20.20 -2.12 3.51
CA LEU A 227 19.65 -3.10 2.57
C LEU A 227 18.11 -3.09 2.60
N GLY A 228 17.53 -3.01 3.80
CA GLY A 228 16.07 -2.88 3.96
C GLY A 228 15.49 -1.69 3.21
N ARG A 229 16.20 -0.54 3.19
CA ARG A 229 15.81 0.63 2.39
C ARG A 229 16.00 0.40 0.89
N ALA A 230 17.10 -0.22 0.49
CA ALA A 230 17.42 -0.43 -0.91
C ALA A 230 16.37 -1.26 -1.64
N ILE A 231 15.74 -2.23 -0.96
CA ILE A 231 14.76 -3.14 -1.56
C ILE A 231 13.54 -2.37 -2.12
N PRO A 232 12.74 -1.63 -1.33
CA PRO A 232 11.60 -0.91 -1.86
C PRO A 232 12.00 0.19 -2.85
N ILE A 233 13.14 0.87 -2.67
CA ILE A 233 13.63 1.89 -3.62
C ILE A 233 13.91 1.26 -4.98
N CYS A 234 14.59 0.11 -5.04
CA CYS A 234 14.85 -0.62 -6.29
C CYS A 234 13.58 -1.05 -7.01
N LEU A 235 12.54 -1.38 -6.26
CA LEU A 235 11.28 -1.91 -6.80
C LEU A 235 10.24 -0.82 -7.07
N SER A 236 10.46 0.42 -6.62
CA SER A 236 9.59 1.57 -6.87
C SER A 236 9.74 2.11 -8.30
N LEU A 237 8.78 2.92 -8.74
CA LEU A 237 8.84 3.58 -10.05
C LEU A 237 10.00 4.58 -10.10
N PRO A 238 10.85 4.53 -11.13
CA PRO A 238 11.94 5.50 -11.30
C PRO A 238 11.47 6.96 -11.39
N THR A 239 10.31 7.19 -12.01
CA THR A 239 9.70 8.52 -12.12
C THR A 239 9.33 9.07 -10.75
N THR A 240 8.72 8.26 -9.89
CA THR A 240 8.37 8.63 -8.52
C THR A 240 9.62 8.86 -7.65
N MET A 241 10.64 8.01 -7.77
CA MET A 241 11.90 8.21 -7.05
C MET A 241 12.56 9.52 -7.44
N LYS A 242 12.58 9.84 -8.74
CA LYS A 242 13.06 11.14 -9.24
C LYS A 242 12.20 12.30 -8.73
N ALA A 243 10.87 12.18 -8.81
CA ALA A 243 9.96 13.21 -8.32
C ALA A 243 10.17 13.50 -6.82
N CYS A 244 10.21 12.46 -5.99
CA CYS A 244 10.46 12.56 -4.55
C CYS A 244 11.92 12.82 -4.18
N GLN A 245 12.81 13.00 -5.15
CA GLN A 245 14.24 13.28 -4.93
C GLN A 245 14.94 12.22 -4.06
N ILE A 246 14.58 10.95 -4.27
CA ILE A 246 15.18 9.81 -3.57
C ILE A 246 16.43 9.36 -4.34
N GLU A 247 17.55 9.27 -3.64
CA GLU A 247 18.81 8.81 -4.22
C GLU A 247 18.69 7.38 -4.75
N PRO A 248 19.12 7.14 -6.00
CA PRO A 248 19.06 5.82 -6.60
C PRO A 248 20.01 4.85 -5.90
N VAL A 249 19.60 3.60 -5.82
CA VAL A 249 20.45 2.51 -5.32
C VAL A 249 21.55 2.21 -6.36
N ASN A 250 22.73 1.86 -5.86
CA ASN A 250 23.84 1.43 -6.73
C ASN A 250 23.35 0.38 -7.75
N PRO A 251 23.66 0.51 -9.06
CA PRO A 251 23.15 -0.36 -10.12
C PRO A 251 23.41 -1.85 -9.91
N LEU A 252 24.61 -2.22 -9.40
CA LEU A 252 24.95 -3.61 -9.12
C LEU A 252 24.08 -4.17 -7.97
N LEU A 253 23.91 -3.40 -6.90
CA LEU A 253 23.04 -3.78 -5.79
C LEU A 253 21.58 -3.89 -6.24
N SER A 254 21.11 -2.96 -7.07
CA SER A 254 19.76 -2.99 -7.63
C SER A 254 19.54 -4.25 -8.47
N TYR A 255 20.50 -4.61 -9.32
CA TYR A 255 20.45 -5.84 -10.09
C TYR A 255 20.40 -7.09 -9.18
N LEU A 256 21.26 -7.17 -8.17
CA LEU A 256 21.28 -8.29 -7.22
C LEU A 256 19.95 -8.41 -6.45
N ILE A 257 19.40 -7.30 -5.97
CA ILE A 257 18.08 -7.28 -5.30
C ILE A 257 17.00 -7.82 -6.25
N THR A 258 16.97 -7.32 -7.49
CA THR A 258 15.98 -7.75 -8.49
C THR A 258 16.08 -9.25 -8.79
N VAL A 259 17.30 -9.76 -8.97
CA VAL A 259 17.52 -11.20 -9.24
C VAL A 259 17.11 -12.05 -8.05
N VAL A 260 17.55 -11.68 -6.83
CA VAL A 260 17.23 -12.44 -5.62
C VAL A 260 15.72 -12.46 -5.36
N PHE A 261 15.05 -11.31 -5.44
CA PHE A 261 13.59 -11.21 -5.25
C PHE A 261 12.82 -11.92 -6.36
N GLY A 262 13.24 -11.75 -7.62
CA GLY A 262 12.64 -12.43 -8.75
C GLY A 262 12.75 -13.95 -8.64
N THR A 263 13.93 -14.47 -8.30
CA THR A 263 14.15 -15.90 -8.07
C THR A 263 13.32 -16.42 -6.90
N PHE A 264 13.27 -15.67 -5.79
CA PHE A 264 12.45 -16.05 -4.63
C PHE A 264 10.95 -16.13 -4.98
N LEU A 265 10.39 -15.12 -5.64
CA LEU A 265 8.99 -15.14 -6.05
C LEU A 265 8.70 -16.18 -7.12
N TRP A 266 9.62 -16.39 -8.05
CA TRP A 266 9.53 -17.48 -9.03
C TRP A 266 9.44 -18.82 -8.32
N PHE A 267 10.34 -19.10 -7.37
CA PHE A 267 10.33 -20.33 -6.60
C PHE A 267 9.02 -20.52 -5.82
N MET A 268 8.54 -19.47 -5.15
CA MET A 268 7.25 -19.49 -4.45
C MET A 268 6.08 -19.81 -5.38
N LYS A 269 6.05 -19.20 -6.56
CA LYS A 269 4.96 -19.33 -7.52
C LYS A 269 4.99 -20.64 -8.32
N THR A 270 6.17 -21.19 -8.60
CA THR A 270 6.31 -22.36 -9.48
C THR A 270 6.58 -23.64 -8.71
N VAL A 271 7.40 -23.60 -7.68
CA VAL A 271 7.89 -24.80 -6.99
C VAL A 271 7.06 -25.13 -5.74
N LEU A 272 6.76 -24.17 -4.89
CA LEU A 272 5.98 -24.44 -3.69
C LEU A 272 4.48 -24.65 -4.00
N PRO A 273 3.77 -25.45 -3.19
CA PRO A 273 2.32 -25.57 -3.32
C PRO A 273 1.65 -24.22 -3.08
N ASP A 274 0.53 -23.98 -3.74
CA ASP A 274 -0.26 -22.79 -3.47
C ASP A 274 -0.79 -22.83 -2.03
N PRO A 275 -0.85 -21.67 -1.34
CA PRO A 275 -1.38 -21.61 0.02
C PRO A 275 -2.86 -22.02 0.04
N THR A 276 -3.24 -22.76 1.07
CA THR A 276 -4.63 -23.20 1.27
C THR A 276 -5.51 -22.13 1.88
N GLU A 277 -4.88 -21.18 2.57
CA GLU A 277 -5.53 -20.05 3.25
C GLU A 277 -5.00 -18.73 2.75
N SER A 278 -5.89 -17.77 2.57
CA SER A 278 -5.52 -16.38 2.27
C SER A 278 -5.00 -15.66 3.52
N TYR A 279 -4.34 -14.53 3.31
CA TYR A 279 -3.94 -13.64 4.41
C TYR A 279 -5.15 -13.23 5.27
N TRP A 280 -6.29 -12.90 4.64
CA TRP A 280 -7.49 -12.48 5.36
C TRP A 280 -8.06 -13.60 6.23
N GLN A 281 -8.15 -14.82 5.71
CA GLN A 281 -8.61 -15.98 6.50
C GLN A 281 -7.74 -16.23 7.73
N GLN A 282 -6.42 -16.04 7.61
CA GLN A 282 -5.51 -16.13 8.75
C GLN A 282 -5.80 -15.04 9.78
N GLN A 283 -6.06 -13.80 9.34
CA GLN A 283 -6.41 -12.68 10.21
C GLN A 283 -7.77 -12.88 10.92
N GLU A 284 -8.75 -13.48 10.26
CA GLU A 284 -10.04 -13.80 10.88
C GLU A 284 -9.93 -14.83 12.01
N LYS A 285 -9.04 -15.81 11.86
CA LYS A 285 -8.81 -16.87 12.84
C LYS A 285 -8.09 -16.40 14.11
N MET A 286 -7.42 -15.25 14.05
CA MET A 286 -6.74 -14.71 15.23
C MET A 286 -7.73 -14.38 16.34
N SER A 287 -7.40 -14.83 17.55
CA SER A 287 -8.12 -14.47 18.76
C SER A 287 -8.01 -12.97 19.05
N LYS A 288 -8.93 -12.45 19.87
CA LYS A 288 -8.86 -11.05 20.34
C LYS A 288 -7.56 -10.75 21.08
N GLY A 289 -7.04 -11.73 21.83
CA GLY A 289 -5.75 -11.59 22.54
C GLY A 289 -4.57 -11.42 21.58
N GLU A 290 -4.49 -12.24 20.54
CA GLU A 290 -3.43 -12.14 19.50
C GLU A 290 -3.51 -10.82 18.75
N LYS A 291 -4.70 -10.37 18.35
CA LYS A 291 -4.91 -9.07 17.71
C LYS A 291 -4.45 -7.90 18.60
N ASN A 292 -4.78 -7.93 19.88
CA ASN A 292 -4.36 -6.91 20.83
C ASN A 292 -2.84 -6.92 21.03
N GLN A 293 -2.21 -8.10 21.05
CA GLN A 293 -0.76 -8.22 21.15
C GLN A 293 -0.07 -7.65 19.91
N GLU A 294 -0.59 -7.92 18.71
CA GLU A 294 -0.07 -7.31 17.48
C GLU A 294 -0.15 -5.77 17.52
N ILE A 295 -1.30 -5.21 17.93
CA ILE A 295 -1.47 -3.76 18.05
C ILE A 295 -0.46 -3.18 19.05
N SER A 296 -0.23 -3.87 20.18
CA SER A 296 0.77 -3.46 21.16
C SER A 296 2.18 -3.47 20.57
N ASN A 297 2.52 -4.50 19.78
CA ASN A 297 3.80 -4.61 19.09
C ASN A 297 3.99 -3.47 18.07
N TYR A 298 2.96 -3.12 17.32
CA TYR A 298 3.01 -2.00 16.36
C TYR A 298 3.22 -0.65 17.07
N ARG A 299 2.55 -0.43 18.20
CA ARG A 299 2.75 0.77 19.03
C ARG A 299 4.18 0.86 19.58
N ALA A 300 4.74 -0.26 20.03
CA ALA A 300 6.12 -0.32 20.51
C ALA A 300 7.13 -0.01 19.37
N LEU A 301 6.90 -0.58 18.17
CA LEU A 301 7.72 -0.27 16.99
C LEU A 301 7.65 1.21 16.63
N ASP A 302 6.46 1.80 16.60
CA ASP A 302 6.27 3.22 16.27
C ASP A 302 6.94 4.14 17.29
N SER A 303 6.85 3.80 18.59
CA SER A 303 7.51 4.54 19.67
C SER A 303 9.04 4.52 19.56
N ALA A 304 9.61 3.44 19.03
CA ALA A 304 11.05 3.32 18.79
C ALA A 304 11.47 3.94 17.44
N PHE A 305 10.60 3.87 16.43
CA PHE A 305 10.87 4.39 15.10
C PHE A 305 10.93 5.92 15.07
N ALA A 306 9.96 6.61 15.65
CA ALA A 306 9.83 8.06 15.55
C ALA A 306 11.10 8.81 15.99
N PRO A 307 11.70 8.57 17.18
CA PRO A 307 12.92 9.27 17.58
C PRO A 307 14.13 8.89 16.70
N TRP A 308 14.19 7.64 16.21
CA TRP A 308 15.24 7.21 15.31
C TRP A 308 15.15 7.93 13.95
N PHE A 309 13.96 7.99 13.35
CA PHE A 309 13.70 8.70 12.09
C PHE A 309 14.04 10.19 12.20
N ILE A 310 13.52 10.86 13.22
CA ILE A 310 13.78 12.28 13.47
C ILE A 310 15.28 12.56 13.63
N LYS A 311 16.00 11.71 14.40
CA LYS A 311 17.45 11.87 14.60
C LYS A 311 18.22 11.68 13.29
N ARG A 312 17.81 10.74 12.45
CA ARG A 312 18.43 10.45 11.14
C ARG A 312 18.31 11.67 10.22
N HIS A 313 17.11 12.16 10.02
CA HIS A 313 16.83 13.25 9.09
C HIS A 313 17.25 14.63 9.63
N LYS A 314 17.32 14.84 10.94
CA LYS A 314 17.94 16.06 11.52
C LYS A 314 19.45 16.16 11.26
N LYS A 315 20.18 15.05 11.21
CA LYS A 315 21.61 15.07 10.90
C LYS A 315 21.86 15.38 9.43
N GLU A 316 21.01 14.89 8.54
CA GLU A 316 21.09 15.17 7.11
C GLU A 316 20.69 16.64 6.82
N ALA A 317 19.80 17.21 7.62
CA ALA A 317 19.33 18.59 7.55
C ALA A 317 20.24 19.65 8.18
N ALA A 318 21.28 19.28 8.90
CA ALA A 318 22.20 20.25 9.52
C ALA A 318 22.96 21.15 8.52
N GLY A 319 22.81 20.91 7.22
CA GLY A 319 23.29 21.74 6.12
C GLY A 319 22.21 22.31 5.19
N CYS A 320 20.92 22.12 5.48
CA CYS A 320 19.79 22.44 4.60
C CYS A 320 18.69 23.24 5.38
N PRO A 321 17.87 24.07 4.71
CA PRO A 321 16.79 24.86 5.35
C PRO A 321 15.68 24.02 6.06
N PHE A 322 15.81 22.71 6.12
CA PHE A 322 14.93 21.73 6.77
C PHE A 322 14.69 21.95 8.28
N HIS A 323 15.50 22.75 8.94
CA HIS A 323 15.34 23.03 10.38
C HIS A 323 13.96 23.63 10.75
N ALA A 324 13.30 24.31 9.82
CA ALA A 324 11.99 24.89 10.07
C ALA A 324 10.86 23.83 10.16
N ILE A 325 10.97 22.73 9.40
CA ILE A 325 9.90 21.71 9.32
C ILE A 325 10.01 20.68 10.46
N LEU A 326 11.23 20.32 10.86
CA LEU A 326 11.48 19.38 11.96
C LEU A 326 11.80 20.06 13.30
N GLY A 327 11.97 21.38 13.33
CA GLY A 327 12.67 22.16 14.36
C GLY A 327 11.84 22.97 15.33
N GLU A 328 10.56 23.18 15.16
CA GLU A 328 9.79 23.94 16.14
C GLU A 328 9.01 23.05 17.11
N LYS A 329 9.58 22.99 18.33
CA LYS A 329 9.01 22.62 19.63
C LYS A 329 8.82 21.12 19.88
N GLY A 330 9.73 20.60 20.70
CA GLY A 330 9.49 19.48 21.62
C GLY A 330 8.35 19.73 22.61
N LYS A 331 7.15 20.01 22.11
CA LYS A 331 5.92 19.76 22.86
C LYS A 331 5.59 18.30 22.61
N ALA A 332 5.60 17.52 23.69
CA ALA A 332 5.09 16.17 23.69
C ALA A 332 3.75 16.16 22.92
N PHE A 333 3.72 15.45 21.79
CA PHE A 333 2.50 15.21 21.06
C PHE A 333 1.56 14.46 22.00
N THR A 334 0.55 15.16 22.49
CA THR A 334 -0.63 14.51 23.05
C THR A 334 -1.40 14.01 21.84
N PRO A 335 -1.52 12.68 21.63
CA PRO A 335 -2.35 12.18 20.54
C PRO A 335 -3.73 12.80 20.69
N SER A 336 -4.18 13.57 19.70
CA SER A 336 -5.59 13.87 19.62
C SER A 336 -6.32 12.54 19.71
N LYS A 337 -7.42 12.47 20.44
CA LYS A 337 -8.25 11.25 20.61
C LYS A 337 -8.88 10.81 19.27
N ASP A 338 -8.36 11.27 18.16
CA ASP A 338 -8.88 11.15 16.83
C ASP A 338 -8.55 9.78 16.27
N PHE A 339 -9.59 8.96 16.25
CA PHE A 339 -9.73 7.75 15.46
C PHE A 339 -8.64 6.68 15.66
N ASP A 340 -8.57 6.12 16.85
CA ASP A 340 -8.23 4.71 16.99
C ASP A 340 -9.37 3.92 16.34
N ILE A 341 -9.16 3.49 15.09
CA ILE A 341 -10.02 2.48 14.49
C ILE A 341 -9.76 1.20 15.29
N GLU A 342 -10.55 1.00 16.34
CA GLU A 342 -10.64 -0.30 16.95
C GLU A 342 -11.10 -1.27 15.86
N ARG A 343 -10.32 -2.33 15.63
CA ARG A 343 -10.70 -3.47 14.77
C ARG A 343 -12.01 -4.13 15.24
N ASP A 344 -12.61 -3.62 16.32
CA ASP A 344 -13.77 -4.21 16.99
C ASP A 344 -15.12 -3.95 16.30
N ASN A 345 -15.20 -3.14 15.21
CA ASN A 345 -16.50 -2.78 14.63
C ASN A 345 -16.90 -3.59 13.40
N VAL A 346 -16.15 -4.59 12.99
CA VAL A 346 -16.65 -5.60 12.05
C VAL A 346 -17.13 -6.82 12.87
N LYS A 347 -18.13 -6.63 13.71
CA LYS A 347 -18.92 -7.74 14.23
C LYS A 347 -19.78 -8.23 13.08
N THR A 348 -19.43 -9.37 12.52
CA THR A 348 -20.38 -10.24 11.82
C THR A 348 -21.53 -10.58 12.79
N LYS A 349 -22.71 -10.06 12.53
CA LYS A 349 -23.97 -10.70 12.88
C LYS A 349 -24.46 -11.45 11.68
#